data_6d19163ccda25821328fc5025ead7f62
#
_entry.id   6d19163ccda25821328fc5025ead7f62
#
_cell.length_a   1.000
_cell.length_b   1.000
_cell.length_c   1.000
_cell.angle_alpha   90.00
_cell.angle_beta   90.00
_cell.angle_gamma   90.00
#
_symmetry.space_group_name_H-M   'P 1'
#
loop_
_entity.id
_entity.type
_entity.pdbx_description
1 polymer ?
#
loop_
_entity_poly.entity_id
_entity_poly.type
_entity_poly.pdbx_seq_one_letter_code
_entity_poly.pdbx_strand_id
1 'polypeptide(L)'
;MSKNAINRYKLPVPKDQLQRIDRSSSPAHHGNLRNAIDFIADEETPVLAAADGMVTLVKDDSNTGGSNPIYWSHTNFIVIMHSNGEYLRYDHLSYDSSRVKAGQHVRAGEEIARVGMTGYTYLPHLHFQVFVATGMNMWTDFDTLEVQDFEH
;
A
#
# COMPACT_ATOMS: atom_id res chain seq x y z
N MET A 1 -13.98 -4.67 -16.89
CA MET A 1 -12.55 -4.69 -17.27
C MET A 1 -11.78 -3.69 -16.42
N SER A 2 -10.69 -4.14 -15.85
CA SER A 2 -9.84 -3.26 -15.03
C SER A 2 -9.02 -2.33 -15.92
N LYS A 3 -8.80 -1.11 -15.44
CA LYS A 3 -7.92 -0.15 -16.12
C LYS A 3 -6.49 -0.33 -15.64
N ASN A 4 -5.55 -0.08 -16.52
CA ASN A 4 -4.13 -0.08 -16.18
C ASN A 4 -3.72 1.26 -15.56
N ALA A 5 -2.77 1.22 -14.64
CA ALA A 5 -2.08 2.40 -14.15
C ALA A 5 -1.32 3.05 -15.32
N ILE A 6 -1.31 4.38 -15.37
CA ILE A 6 -0.57 5.16 -16.36
C ILE A 6 0.87 5.35 -15.90
N ASN A 7 1.07 5.61 -14.62
CA ASN A 7 2.39 5.83 -14.05
C ASN A 7 3.19 4.53 -14.01
N ARG A 8 4.51 4.67 -14.02
CA ARG A 8 5.42 3.56 -13.78
C ARG A 8 5.78 3.55 -12.30
N TYR A 9 5.75 2.38 -11.70
CA TYR A 9 6.02 2.20 -10.28
C TYR A 9 7.21 1.28 -10.07
N LYS A 10 8.02 1.62 -9.07
CA LYS A 10 9.13 0.78 -8.61
C LYS A 10 8.65 -0.18 -7.55
N LEU A 11 9.39 -1.25 -7.30
CA LEU A 11 9.10 -2.15 -6.19
C LEU A 11 9.04 -1.35 -4.89
N PRO A 12 7.99 -1.55 -4.07
CA PRO A 12 7.84 -0.81 -2.82
C PRO A 12 8.58 -1.42 -1.64
N VAL A 13 9.38 -2.46 -1.88
CA VAL A 13 10.28 -3.07 -0.89
C VAL A 13 11.60 -3.38 -1.56
N PRO A 14 12.72 -3.47 -0.81
CA PRO A 14 14.00 -3.88 -1.41
C PRO A 14 13.88 -5.25 -2.07
N LYS A 15 14.39 -5.38 -3.28
CA LYS A 15 14.25 -6.59 -4.07
C LYS A 15 14.85 -7.83 -3.37
N ASP A 16 15.97 -7.65 -2.68
CA ASP A 16 16.66 -8.74 -1.97
C ASP A 16 15.93 -9.18 -0.69
N GLN A 17 14.97 -8.41 -0.22
CA GLN A 17 14.15 -8.73 0.96
C GLN A 17 12.73 -9.18 0.59
N LEU A 18 12.37 -9.10 -0.68
CA LEU A 18 11.07 -9.53 -1.18
C LEU A 18 11.05 -11.05 -1.33
N GLN A 19 10.11 -11.73 -0.67
CA GLN A 19 9.96 -13.18 -0.74
C GLN A 19 9.14 -13.61 -1.95
N ARG A 20 7.99 -12.96 -2.17
CA ARG A 20 7.14 -13.20 -3.34
C ARG A 20 6.13 -12.08 -3.50
N ILE A 21 5.55 -12.00 -4.68
CA ILE A 21 4.44 -11.10 -5.00
C ILE A 21 3.18 -11.95 -5.15
N ASP A 22 2.12 -11.60 -4.42
CA ASP A 22 0.87 -12.32 -4.44
C ASP A 22 -0.23 -11.41 -5.02
N ARG A 23 -0.80 -11.83 -6.14
CA ARG A 23 -1.92 -11.14 -6.80
C ARG A 23 -3.20 -11.97 -6.75
N SER A 24 -3.24 -13.00 -5.90
CA SER A 24 -4.37 -13.93 -5.83
C SER A 24 -5.64 -13.25 -5.34
N SER A 25 -6.78 -13.85 -5.68
CA SER A 25 -8.09 -13.42 -5.22
C SER A 25 -8.29 -13.84 -3.76
N SER A 26 -7.90 -12.98 -2.84
CA SER A 26 -8.21 -13.13 -1.41
C SER A 26 -9.39 -12.20 -1.07
N PRO A 27 -9.97 -12.29 0.14
CA PRO A 27 -11.01 -11.32 0.55
C PRO A 27 -10.58 -9.87 0.43
N ALA A 28 -9.27 -9.59 0.54
CA ALA A 28 -8.72 -8.25 0.40
C ALA A 28 -8.49 -7.83 -1.06
N HIS A 29 -8.77 -8.70 -2.05
CA HIS A 29 -8.52 -8.45 -3.47
C HIS A 29 -9.79 -8.64 -4.31
N HIS A 30 -10.95 -8.33 -3.74
CA HIS A 30 -12.24 -8.41 -4.42
C HIS A 30 -12.86 -7.02 -4.61
N GLY A 31 -13.79 -6.90 -5.54
CA GLY A 31 -14.51 -5.67 -5.80
C GLY A 31 -13.55 -4.52 -6.12
N ASN A 32 -13.63 -3.44 -5.36
CA ASN A 32 -12.76 -2.28 -5.53
C ASN A 32 -11.28 -2.58 -5.27
N LEU A 33 -10.98 -3.70 -4.59
CA LEU A 33 -9.61 -4.10 -4.25
C LEU A 33 -9.07 -5.18 -5.19
N ARG A 34 -9.75 -5.48 -6.28
CA ARG A 34 -9.39 -6.59 -7.18
C ARG A 34 -7.99 -6.51 -7.78
N ASN A 35 -7.42 -5.32 -7.86
CA ASN A 35 -6.07 -5.11 -8.40
C ASN A 35 -5.03 -4.86 -7.32
N ALA A 36 -5.37 -5.07 -6.06
CA ALA A 36 -4.40 -4.95 -4.97
C ALA A 36 -3.36 -6.07 -5.09
N ILE A 37 -2.16 -5.77 -4.60
CA ILE A 37 -1.02 -6.66 -4.67
C ILE A 37 -0.43 -6.78 -3.27
N ASP A 38 -0.11 -8.01 -2.85
CA ASP A 38 0.60 -8.25 -1.59
C ASP A 38 2.06 -8.54 -1.90
N PHE A 39 2.95 -7.76 -1.29
CA PHE A 39 4.39 -7.99 -1.34
C PHE A 39 4.78 -8.67 -0.03
N ILE A 40 5.10 -9.95 -0.11
CA ILE A 40 5.41 -10.77 1.07
C ILE A 40 6.87 -10.51 1.45
N ALA A 41 7.06 -10.03 2.66
CA ALA A 41 8.37 -9.71 3.23
C ALA A 41 8.27 -9.76 4.76
N ASP A 42 9.39 -9.97 5.43
CA ASP A 42 9.42 -10.05 6.89
C ASP A 42 9.00 -8.73 7.55
N GLU A 43 8.52 -8.82 8.78
CA GLU A 43 8.27 -7.63 9.59
C GLU A 43 9.53 -6.76 9.64
N GLU A 44 9.33 -5.46 9.67
CA GLU A 44 10.36 -4.42 9.74
C GLU A 44 11.17 -4.27 8.44
N THR A 45 10.81 -4.97 7.35
CA THR A 45 11.37 -4.69 6.03
C THR A 45 11.02 -3.25 5.63
N PRO A 46 11.97 -2.47 5.09
CA PRO A 46 11.67 -1.11 4.64
C PRO A 46 10.58 -1.08 3.58
N VAL A 47 9.64 -0.16 3.72
CA VAL A 47 8.65 0.16 2.68
C VAL A 47 9.13 1.42 1.96
N LEU A 48 9.20 1.35 0.64
CA LEU A 48 9.73 2.41 -0.20
C LEU A 48 8.62 3.05 -1.01
N ALA A 49 8.70 4.36 -1.18
CA ALA A 49 7.78 5.04 -2.10
C ALA A 49 7.99 4.49 -3.51
N ALA A 50 6.92 4.04 -4.15
CA ALA A 50 7.02 3.40 -5.47
C ALA A 50 7.17 4.42 -6.60
N ALA A 51 6.90 5.69 -6.35
CA ALA A 51 7.06 6.79 -7.30
C ALA A 51 7.13 8.11 -6.54
N ASP A 52 7.58 9.16 -7.24
CA ASP A 52 7.54 10.51 -6.70
C ASP A 52 6.09 10.93 -6.41
N GLY A 53 5.87 11.66 -5.33
CA GLY A 53 4.53 12.13 -5.01
C GLY A 53 4.47 12.93 -3.73
N MET A 54 3.25 13.20 -3.29
CA MET A 54 2.98 13.92 -2.05
C MET A 54 2.15 13.04 -1.12
N VAL A 55 2.61 12.91 0.11
CA VAL A 55 1.89 12.16 1.16
C VAL A 55 0.61 12.92 1.50
N THR A 56 -0.53 12.22 1.46
CA THR A 56 -1.83 12.82 1.77
C THR A 56 -2.41 12.35 3.09
N LEU A 57 -2.15 11.09 3.47
CA LEU A 57 -2.64 10.51 4.73
C LEU A 57 -1.57 9.64 5.35
N VAL A 58 -1.48 9.67 6.68
CA VAL A 58 -0.61 8.79 7.46
C VAL A 58 -1.36 8.31 8.70
N LYS A 59 -1.34 7.01 8.94
CA LYS A 59 -1.78 6.40 10.18
C LYS A 59 -0.77 5.34 10.58
N ASP A 60 -0.09 5.52 11.70
CA ASP A 60 0.89 4.54 12.21
C ASP A 60 0.78 4.34 13.73
N ASP A 61 -0.38 4.66 14.29
CA ASP A 61 -0.62 4.62 15.73
C ASP A 61 -1.22 3.31 16.24
N SER A 62 -1.44 2.33 15.36
CA SER A 62 -1.96 1.02 15.75
C SER A 62 -0.83 0.04 16.02
N ASN A 63 -0.99 -0.75 17.10
CA ASN A 63 -0.11 -1.88 17.40
C ASN A 63 -0.92 -3.17 17.48
N THR A 64 -2.01 -3.25 16.72
CA THR A 64 -2.99 -4.34 16.82
C THR A 64 -3.23 -4.94 15.44
N GLY A 65 -3.22 -6.27 15.38
CA GLY A 65 -3.52 -6.98 14.14
C GLY A 65 -3.62 -8.48 14.36
N GLY A 66 -4.09 -9.18 13.35
CA GLY A 66 -4.22 -10.61 13.38
C GLY A 66 -5.18 -11.14 12.34
N SER A 67 -5.44 -12.44 12.39
CA SER A 67 -6.24 -13.15 11.39
C SER A 67 -7.75 -13.04 11.60
N ASN A 68 -8.20 -12.26 12.58
CA ASN A 68 -9.61 -12.05 12.81
C ASN A 68 -10.08 -10.79 12.06
N PRO A 69 -11.20 -10.85 11.31
CA PRO A 69 -11.73 -9.69 10.58
C PRO A 69 -12.00 -8.45 11.44
N ILE A 70 -12.15 -8.59 12.76
CA ILE A 70 -12.34 -7.43 13.65
C ILE A 70 -11.16 -6.47 13.61
N TYR A 71 -9.98 -6.92 13.17
CA TYR A 71 -8.79 -6.06 13.08
C TYR A 71 -8.75 -5.22 11.80
N TRP A 72 -9.74 -5.32 10.92
CA TRP A 72 -9.77 -4.59 9.65
C TRP A 72 -9.50 -3.09 9.81
N SER A 73 -10.09 -2.46 10.82
CA SER A 73 -9.94 -1.02 11.06
C SER A 73 -8.65 -0.64 11.78
N HIS A 74 -7.85 -1.61 12.20
CA HIS A 74 -6.60 -1.36 12.94
C HIS A 74 -5.36 -1.30 12.05
N THR A 75 -5.51 -1.34 10.75
CA THR A 75 -4.37 -1.26 9.84
C THR A 75 -3.72 0.12 9.87
N ASN A 76 -2.40 0.14 9.92
CA ASN A 76 -1.64 1.35 9.66
C ASN A 76 -1.44 1.49 8.16
N PHE A 77 -1.50 2.73 7.66
CA PHE A 77 -1.39 2.96 6.23
C PHE A 77 -0.82 4.34 5.92
N ILE A 78 -0.29 4.46 4.71
CA ILE A 78 0.13 5.73 4.11
C ILE A 78 -0.52 5.80 2.73
N VAL A 79 -1.05 6.97 2.38
CA VAL A 79 -1.56 7.27 1.04
C VAL A 79 -0.71 8.36 0.42
N ILE A 80 -0.26 8.14 -0.80
CA ILE A 80 0.55 9.07 -1.57
C ILE A 80 -0.18 9.41 -2.87
N MET A 81 -0.25 10.70 -3.18
CA MET A 81 -0.78 11.19 -4.45
C MET A 81 0.34 11.31 -5.46
N HIS A 82 0.15 10.70 -6.62
CA HIS A 82 1.09 10.71 -7.73
C HIS A 82 0.55 11.49 -8.92
N SER A 83 1.31 11.55 -10.00
CA SER A 83 0.88 12.17 -11.26
C SER A 83 -0.35 11.44 -11.83
N ASN A 84 -1.06 12.11 -12.75
CA ASN A 84 -2.19 11.56 -13.51
C ASN A 84 -3.40 11.19 -12.65
N GLY A 85 -3.55 11.79 -11.46
CA GLY A 85 -4.66 11.51 -10.58
C GLY A 85 -4.61 10.13 -9.93
N GLU A 86 -3.46 9.47 -9.97
CA GLU A 86 -3.28 8.16 -9.36
C GLU A 86 -2.82 8.32 -7.92
N TYR A 87 -3.40 7.52 -7.04
CA TYR A 87 -3.03 7.45 -5.63
C TYR A 87 -2.54 6.05 -5.34
N LEU A 88 -1.66 5.94 -4.36
CA LEU A 88 -1.16 4.65 -3.90
C LEU A 88 -1.36 4.52 -2.41
N ARG A 89 -1.89 3.37 -1.99
CA ARG A 89 -2.08 3.05 -0.58
C ARG A 89 -1.17 1.90 -0.18
N TYR A 90 -0.46 2.10 0.94
CA TYR A 90 0.44 1.12 1.56
C TYR A 90 -0.17 0.73 2.91
N ASP A 91 -0.50 -0.54 3.13
CA ASP A 91 -1.19 -1.02 4.32
C ASP A 91 -0.39 -2.03 5.13
N HIS A 92 -0.85 -2.29 6.35
CA HIS A 92 -0.29 -3.22 7.33
C HIS A 92 1.08 -2.79 7.83
N LEU A 93 1.28 -1.49 7.92
CA LEU A 93 2.57 -0.93 8.33
C LEU A 93 2.80 -1.14 9.82
N SER A 94 4.07 -1.23 10.20
CA SER A 94 4.48 -1.41 11.58
C SER A 94 4.13 -0.18 12.42
N TYR A 95 3.88 -0.40 13.71
CA TYR A 95 3.58 0.65 14.68
C TYR A 95 4.73 1.66 14.74
N ASP A 96 4.38 2.94 14.71
CA ASP A 96 5.31 4.07 14.84
C ASP A 96 6.46 4.00 13.81
N SER A 97 6.20 3.45 12.62
CA SER A 97 7.24 3.28 11.61
C SER A 97 7.24 4.34 10.53
N SER A 98 6.24 5.23 10.46
CA SER A 98 6.21 6.25 9.41
C SER A 98 7.36 7.23 9.56
N ARG A 99 8.06 7.44 8.45
CA ARG A 99 9.12 8.46 8.34
C ARG A 99 8.63 9.72 7.64
N VAL A 100 7.35 9.78 7.33
CA VAL A 100 6.78 10.88 6.55
C VAL A 100 5.50 11.38 7.20
N LYS A 101 5.13 12.60 6.85
CA LYS A 101 3.90 13.26 7.32
C LYS A 101 3.07 13.71 6.14
N ALA A 102 1.76 13.85 6.35
CA ALA A 102 0.87 14.42 5.35
C ALA A 102 1.38 15.80 4.91
N GLY A 103 1.37 16.02 3.60
CA GLY A 103 1.90 17.24 2.98
C GLY A 103 3.35 17.16 2.55
N GLN A 104 4.08 16.12 2.95
CA GLN A 104 5.48 15.95 2.60
C GLN A 104 5.64 15.36 1.21
N HIS A 105 6.58 15.88 0.42
CA HIS A 105 6.95 15.29 -0.86
C HIS A 105 7.96 14.16 -0.66
N VAL A 106 7.81 13.09 -1.44
CA VAL A 106 8.72 11.95 -1.43
C VAL A 106 9.19 11.64 -2.83
N ARG A 107 10.33 10.99 -2.94
CA ARG A 107 10.89 10.50 -4.20
C ARG A 107 10.79 8.98 -4.26
N ALA A 108 10.68 8.45 -5.47
CA ALA A 108 10.71 7.00 -5.69
C ALA A 108 11.96 6.40 -5.03
N GLY A 109 11.76 5.31 -4.29
CA GLY A 109 12.84 4.63 -3.57
C GLY A 109 13.11 5.15 -2.16
N GLU A 110 12.51 6.25 -1.75
CA GLU A 110 12.67 6.78 -0.40
C GLU A 110 11.93 5.89 0.61
N GLU A 111 12.59 5.58 1.73
CA GLU A 111 11.95 4.78 2.80
C GLU A 111 10.88 5.62 3.49
N ILE A 112 9.66 5.10 3.55
CA ILE A 112 8.52 5.81 4.13
C ILE A 112 7.98 5.16 5.40
N ALA A 113 8.20 3.85 5.57
CA ALA A 113 7.72 3.10 6.74
C ALA A 113 8.38 1.72 6.75
N ARG A 114 7.82 0.79 7.52
CA ARG A 114 8.26 -0.62 7.56
C ARG A 114 7.08 -1.56 7.54
N VAL A 115 7.30 -2.74 6.98
CA VAL A 115 6.31 -3.83 6.94
C VAL A 115 5.97 -4.25 8.36
N GLY A 116 4.69 -4.42 8.63
CA GLY A 116 4.19 -4.89 9.91
C GLY A 116 3.10 -5.95 9.75
N MET A 117 2.30 -6.09 10.79
CA MET A 117 1.14 -7.00 10.80
C MET A 117 -0.07 -6.31 11.43
N THR A 118 -0.18 -5.00 11.32
CA THR A 118 -1.36 -4.29 11.81
C THR A 118 -2.54 -4.49 10.88
N GLY A 119 -3.74 -4.51 11.45
CA GLY A 119 -4.95 -4.75 10.70
C GLY A 119 -5.27 -6.23 10.51
N TYR A 120 -6.13 -6.53 9.57
CA TYR A 120 -6.55 -7.91 9.27
C TYR A 120 -5.53 -8.55 8.32
N THR A 121 -4.69 -9.44 8.86
CA THR A 121 -3.63 -10.08 8.09
C THR A 121 -3.23 -11.42 8.70
N TYR A 122 -2.76 -12.33 7.86
CA TYR A 122 -2.34 -13.68 8.25
C TYR A 122 -0.83 -13.83 8.34
N LEU A 123 -0.08 -12.97 7.68
CA LEU A 123 1.39 -13.04 7.61
C LEU A 123 1.95 -11.65 7.32
N PRO A 124 3.24 -11.42 7.62
CA PRO A 124 3.85 -10.14 7.31
C PRO A 124 3.87 -9.90 5.80
N HIS A 125 3.32 -8.76 5.39
CA HIS A 125 3.32 -8.35 4.00
C HIS A 125 2.96 -6.88 3.89
N LEU A 126 3.25 -6.30 2.73
CA LEU A 126 2.76 -4.99 2.35
C LEU A 126 1.57 -5.17 1.41
N HIS A 127 0.40 -4.71 1.82
CA HIS A 127 -0.77 -4.60 0.93
C HIS A 127 -0.65 -3.30 0.16
N PHE A 128 -0.71 -3.37 -1.16
CA PHE A 128 -0.38 -2.27 -2.06
C PHE A 128 -1.48 -2.14 -3.10
N GLN A 129 -2.02 -0.93 -3.24
CA GLN A 129 -3.02 -0.69 -4.27
C GLN A 129 -2.85 0.70 -4.88
N VAL A 130 -2.88 0.75 -6.21
CA VAL A 130 -2.98 1.99 -6.97
C VAL A 130 -4.45 2.23 -7.29
N PHE A 131 -4.93 3.43 -7.09
CA PHE A 131 -6.34 3.73 -7.31
C PHE A 131 -6.55 5.14 -7.83
N VAL A 132 -7.73 5.36 -8.42
CA VAL A 132 -8.23 6.68 -8.81
C VAL A 132 -9.52 6.93 -8.05
N ALA A 133 -9.78 8.20 -7.72
CA ALA A 133 -11.03 8.58 -7.09
C ALA A 133 -12.17 8.54 -8.12
N THR A 134 -13.32 7.99 -7.71
CA THR A 134 -14.53 7.95 -8.55
C THR A 134 -15.63 8.85 -8.00
N GLY A 135 -15.44 9.43 -6.81
CA GLY A 135 -16.36 10.31 -6.14
C GLY A 135 -15.68 11.03 -5.00
N MET A 136 -16.46 11.56 -4.06
CA MET A 136 -15.95 12.41 -3.00
C MET A 136 -15.51 11.65 -1.74
N ASN A 137 -15.98 10.41 -1.55
CA ASN A 137 -15.60 9.59 -0.40
C ASN A 137 -14.46 8.65 -0.78
N MET A 138 -13.23 9.00 -0.39
CA MET A 138 -12.05 8.22 -0.78
C MET A 138 -11.98 6.83 -0.13
N TRP A 139 -12.83 6.53 0.85
CA TRP A 139 -12.89 5.20 1.47
C TRP A 139 -13.77 4.22 0.69
N THR A 140 -14.72 4.74 -0.10
CA THR A 140 -15.67 3.94 -0.85
C THR A 140 -15.69 4.26 -2.34
N ASP A 141 -15.35 5.49 -2.71
CA ASP A 141 -15.49 5.99 -4.08
C ASP A 141 -14.14 5.97 -4.80
N PHE A 142 -13.65 4.76 -5.05
CA PHE A 142 -12.39 4.58 -5.75
C PHE A 142 -12.44 3.33 -6.62
N ASP A 143 -11.54 3.27 -7.58
CA ASP A 143 -11.33 2.08 -8.41
C ASP A 143 -9.84 1.78 -8.46
N THR A 144 -9.45 0.52 -8.19
CA THR A 144 -8.06 0.12 -8.25
C THR A 144 -7.61 -0.07 -9.69
N LEU A 145 -6.34 0.24 -9.92
CA LEU A 145 -5.71 0.13 -11.23
C LEU A 145 -4.75 -1.04 -11.25
N GLU A 146 -4.63 -1.68 -12.39
CA GLU A 146 -3.71 -2.79 -12.57
C GLU A 146 -2.30 -2.28 -12.84
N VAL A 147 -1.33 -2.77 -12.07
CA VAL A 147 0.10 -2.54 -12.29
C VAL A 147 0.70 -3.86 -12.74
N GLN A 148 1.03 -3.98 -14.02
CA GLN A 148 1.53 -5.23 -14.59
C GLN A 148 2.97 -5.51 -14.21
N ASP A 149 3.82 -4.51 -14.34
CA ASP A 149 5.25 -4.63 -14.12
C ASP A 149 5.75 -3.53 -13.18
N PHE A 150 6.78 -3.84 -12.43
CA PHE A 150 7.47 -2.88 -11.56
C PHE A 150 8.89 -2.64 -12.05
N GLU A 151 9.32 -1.40 -12.01
CA GLU A 151 10.71 -1.04 -12.28
C GLU A 151 11.59 -1.42 -11.08
N HIS A 152 12.82 -1.80 -11.38
CA HIS A 152 13.79 -2.21 -10.36
C HIS A 152 14.81 -1.11 -10.06
#